data_592f603bf503e3c604407eef803592aa
#
_entry.id   592f603bf503e3c604407eef803592aa
#
_cell.length_a   1.000
_cell.length_b   1.000
_cell.length_c   1.000
_cell.angle_alpha   90.00
_cell.angle_beta   90.00
_cell.angle_gamma   90.00
#
_symmetry.space_group_name_H-M   'P 1'
#
loop_
_entity.id
_entity.type
_entity.pdbx_description
1 polymer ?
#
loop_
_entity_poly.entity_id
_entity_poly.type
_entity_poly.pdbx_seq_one_letter_code
_entity_poly.pdbx_strand_id
1 'polypeptide(L)'
;MSSCSSLVDRIDALLPQTQCTKCGYDGCRPYAQAIADGAAAINRCPPGDESGVAALAALLDTPPLPLDRARGEPGPLLVAVIDEAHCIGCTLCMKACPVDAIVGANKRMHTVLADWCTGCDLCVAPCPVDCIDMRPAARVWSEADAQAARQRHQQRQARVRRE
;
A
#
# COMPACT_ATOMS: atom_id res chain seq x y z
N MET A 1 -7.71 -1.92 30.44
CA MET A 1 -8.57 -0.86 29.88
C MET A 1 -8.75 -1.15 28.40
N SER A 2 -9.96 -1.47 27.99
CA SER A 2 -10.27 -1.62 26.55
C SER A 2 -10.23 -0.22 25.93
N SER A 3 -9.17 0.04 25.19
CA SER A 3 -9.08 1.23 24.34
C SER A 3 -10.21 1.12 23.32
N CYS A 4 -11.24 1.97 23.46
CA CYS A 4 -12.30 2.05 22.47
C CYS A 4 -11.67 2.54 21.17
N SER A 5 -11.43 1.63 20.23
CA SER A 5 -10.88 2.01 18.93
C SER A 5 -11.85 2.93 18.22
N SER A 6 -11.34 4.04 17.66
CA SER A 6 -12.16 4.99 16.92
C SER A 6 -12.75 4.33 15.66
N LEU A 7 -13.79 4.93 15.06
CA LEU A 7 -14.35 4.44 13.80
C LEU A 7 -13.25 4.38 12.71
N VAL A 8 -12.37 5.38 12.67
CA VAL A 8 -11.23 5.41 11.75
C VAL A 8 -10.31 4.20 11.96
N ASP A 9 -10.01 3.85 13.22
CA ASP A 9 -9.16 2.69 13.53
C ASP A 9 -9.80 1.38 13.06
N ARG A 10 -11.11 1.25 13.23
CA ARG A 10 -11.87 0.07 12.80
C ARG A 10 -11.90 -0.05 11.28
N ILE A 11 -12.10 1.06 10.56
CA ILE A 11 -12.04 1.10 9.10
C ILE A 11 -10.64 0.77 8.61
N ASP A 12 -9.62 1.43 9.17
CA ASP A 12 -8.23 1.21 8.80
C ASP A 12 -7.78 -0.24 9.00
N ALA A 13 -8.29 -0.90 10.04
CA ALA A 13 -8.00 -2.31 10.30
C ALA A 13 -8.54 -3.26 9.22
N LEU A 14 -9.57 -2.87 8.47
CA LEU A 14 -10.14 -3.65 7.36
C LEU A 14 -9.42 -3.41 6.03
N LEU A 15 -8.59 -2.38 5.92
CA LEU A 15 -7.87 -2.07 4.69
C LEU A 15 -6.62 -2.96 4.53
N PRO A 16 -6.22 -3.28 3.29
CA PRO A 16 -5.10 -4.20 3.05
C PRO A 16 -3.73 -3.65 3.41
N GLN A 17 -3.60 -2.37 3.69
CA GLN A 17 -2.36 -1.69 4.13
C GLN A 17 -1.22 -1.73 3.10
N THR A 18 -1.54 -1.84 1.82
CA THR A 18 -0.54 -1.79 0.76
C THR A 18 0.03 -0.39 0.52
N GLN A 19 -0.65 0.64 1.03
CA GLN A 19 -0.28 2.07 0.89
C GLN A 19 -0.12 2.51 -0.56
N CYS A 20 -0.89 1.90 -1.47
CA CYS A 20 -0.72 2.05 -2.92
C CYS A 20 -1.25 3.36 -3.50
N THR A 21 -1.99 4.15 -2.75
CA THR A 21 -2.61 5.43 -3.16
C THR A 21 -3.64 5.33 -4.30
N LYS A 22 -3.98 4.14 -4.77
CA LYS A 22 -4.95 3.95 -5.88
C LYS A 22 -6.35 4.45 -5.54
N CYS A 23 -6.70 4.49 -4.26
CA CYS A 23 -7.95 5.09 -3.78
C CYS A 23 -8.02 6.62 -3.96
N GLY A 24 -6.91 7.27 -4.31
CA GLY A 24 -6.81 8.72 -4.45
C GLY A 24 -6.35 9.44 -3.18
N TYR A 25 -6.00 8.71 -2.13
CA TYR A 25 -5.50 9.24 -0.86
C TYR A 25 -4.03 8.83 -0.64
N ASP A 26 -3.32 9.52 0.24
CA ASP A 26 -1.89 9.32 0.49
C ASP A 26 -1.55 8.08 1.32
N GLY A 27 -2.43 7.11 1.35
CA GLY A 27 -2.27 5.86 2.06
C GLY A 27 -3.60 5.36 2.61
N CYS A 28 -3.56 4.24 3.33
CA CYS A 28 -4.77 3.60 3.84
C CYS A 28 -5.41 4.40 4.97
N ARG A 29 -4.65 4.96 5.89
CA ARG A 29 -5.17 5.76 7.01
C ARG A 29 -5.93 7.01 6.56
N PRO A 30 -5.42 7.85 5.64
CA PRO A 30 -6.18 8.99 5.09
C PRO A 30 -7.47 8.55 4.39
N TYR A 31 -7.47 7.41 3.70
CA TYR A 31 -8.68 6.86 3.10
C TYR A 31 -9.70 6.42 4.17
N ALA A 32 -9.24 5.74 5.22
CA ALA A 32 -10.09 5.38 6.36
C ALA A 32 -10.72 6.61 7.02
N GLN A 33 -9.96 7.68 7.19
CA GLN A 33 -10.46 8.95 7.71
C GLN A 33 -11.54 9.54 6.81
N ALA A 34 -11.30 9.58 5.50
CA ALA A 34 -12.27 10.10 4.53
C ALA A 34 -13.58 9.29 4.52
N ILE A 35 -13.51 7.97 4.67
CA ILE A 35 -14.69 7.12 4.81
C ILE A 35 -15.45 7.47 6.11
N ALA A 36 -14.75 7.59 7.23
CA ALA A 36 -15.36 7.91 8.52
C ALA A 36 -16.06 9.29 8.51
N ASP A 37 -15.50 10.24 7.77
CA ASP A 37 -16.02 11.60 7.61
C ASP A 37 -17.14 11.69 6.55
N GLY A 38 -17.48 10.59 5.89
CA GLY A 38 -18.47 10.56 4.80
C GLY A 38 -18.00 11.22 3.50
N ALA A 39 -16.71 11.50 3.37
CA ALA A 39 -16.11 12.18 2.20
C ALA A 39 -15.69 11.21 1.08
N ALA A 40 -15.58 9.91 1.36
CA ALA A 40 -15.19 8.90 0.39
C ALA A 40 -16.12 7.69 0.43
N ALA A 41 -16.39 7.12 -0.75
CA ALA A 41 -17.11 5.86 -0.87
C ALA A 41 -16.22 4.67 -0.48
N ILE A 42 -16.85 3.58 -0.02
CA ILE A 42 -16.16 2.39 0.49
C ILE A 42 -15.57 1.48 -0.59
N ASN A 43 -15.77 1.79 -1.85
CA ASN A 43 -15.47 0.94 -3.01
C ASN A 43 -14.22 1.36 -3.80
N ARG A 44 -13.32 2.15 -3.20
CA ARG A 44 -12.17 2.75 -3.89
C ARG A 44 -10.86 1.98 -3.74
N CYS A 45 -10.85 0.83 -3.09
CA CYS A 45 -9.61 0.08 -2.80
C CYS A 45 -9.48 -1.16 -3.67
N PRO A 46 -8.73 -1.13 -4.80
CA PRO A 46 -8.57 -2.31 -5.64
C PRO A 46 -7.93 -3.51 -4.93
N PRO A 47 -6.85 -3.34 -4.13
CA PRO A 47 -6.27 -4.46 -3.39
C PRO A 47 -7.21 -5.10 -2.36
N GLY A 48 -8.18 -4.32 -1.84
CA GLY A 48 -9.17 -4.84 -0.91
C GLY A 48 -10.24 -5.72 -1.56
N ASP A 49 -10.42 -5.58 -2.88
CA ASP A 49 -11.41 -6.32 -3.67
C ASP A 49 -12.85 -6.15 -3.18
N GLU A 50 -13.78 -6.90 -3.74
CA GLU A 50 -15.19 -6.94 -3.34
C GLU A 50 -15.36 -7.37 -1.88
N SER A 51 -14.50 -8.25 -1.38
CA SER A 51 -14.50 -8.67 0.03
C SER A 51 -14.20 -7.52 0.99
N GLY A 52 -13.32 -6.61 0.62
CA GLY A 52 -13.04 -5.40 1.38
C GLY A 52 -14.21 -4.44 1.40
N VAL A 53 -14.89 -4.26 0.27
CA VAL A 53 -16.13 -3.46 0.21
C VAL A 53 -17.21 -4.06 1.11
N ALA A 54 -17.39 -5.38 1.06
CA ALA A 54 -18.38 -6.08 1.90
C ALA A 54 -18.09 -5.91 3.40
N ALA A 55 -16.80 -6.01 3.80
CA ALA A 55 -16.39 -5.82 5.19
C ALA A 55 -16.64 -4.39 5.68
N LEU A 56 -16.33 -3.39 4.86
CA LEU A 56 -16.61 -1.98 5.18
C LEU A 56 -18.12 -1.70 5.23
N ALA A 57 -18.87 -2.24 4.31
CA ALA A 57 -20.33 -2.11 4.29
C ALA A 57 -20.98 -2.70 5.57
N ALA A 58 -20.51 -3.87 6.01
CA ALA A 58 -20.96 -4.50 7.25
C ALA A 58 -20.59 -3.66 8.48
N LEU A 59 -19.36 -3.12 8.54
CA LEU A 59 -18.92 -2.26 9.64
C LEU A 59 -19.76 -0.99 9.78
N LEU A 60 -20.14 -0.38 8.64
CA LEU A 60 -20.83 0.89 8.58
C LEU A 60 -22.36 0.74 8.50
N ASP A 61 -22.86 -0.48 8.48
CA ASP A 61 -24.30 -0.79 8.29
C ASP A 61 -24.87 -0.10 7.04
N THR A 62 -24.17 -0.22 5.92
CA THR A 62 -24.55 0.36 4.63
C THR A 62 -24.61 -0.72 3.56
N PRO A 63 -25.38 -0.52 2.46
CA PRO A 63 -25.35 -1.45 1.33
C PRO A 63 -23.96 -1.53 0.71
N PRO A 64 -23.50 -2.72 0.29
CA PRO A 64 -22.26 -2.85 -0.46
C PRO A 64 -22.38 -2.18 -1.84
N LEU A 65 -21.30 -1.58 -2.30
CA LEU A 65 -21.17 -0.98 -3.62
C LEU A 65 -20.30 -1.86 -4.52
N PRO A 66 -20.52 -1.88 -5.84
CA PRO A 66 -19.56 -2.51 -6.75
C PRO A 66 -18.21 -1.80 -6.67
N LEU A 67 -17.11 -2.56 -6.77
CA LEU A 67 -15.76 -2.03 -6.75
C LEU A 67 -15.57 -1.00 -7.88
N ASP A 68 -14.95 0.13 -7.56
CA ASP A 68 -14.62 1.17 -8.55
C ASP A 68 -13.40 0.75 -9.36
N ARG A 69 -13.64 0.06 -10.46
CA ARG A 69 -12.59 -0.48 -11.36
C ARG A 69 -11.82 0.58 -12.12
N ALA A 70 -12.29 1.82 -12.15
CA ALA A 70 -11.53 2.94 -12.70
C ALA A 70 -10.24 3.24 -11.91
N ARG A 71 -10.15 2.77 -10.67
CA ARG A 71 -8.98 2.95 -9.81
C ARG A 71 -7.98 1.79 -9.89
N GLY A 72 -8.31 0.72 -10.56
CA GLY A 72 -7.49 -0.45 -10.76
C GLY A 72 -8.29 -1.74 -10.61
N GLU A 73 -7.70 -2.83 -11.10
CA GLU A 73 -8.28 -4.15 -11.00
C GLU A 73 -7.68 -4.91 -9.82
N PRO A 74 -8.49 -5.64 -9.05
CA PRO A 74 -7.95 -6.59 -8.09
C PRO A 74 -7.24 -7.73 -8.81
N GLY A 75 -6.23 -8.30 -8.17
CA GLY A 75 -5.47 -9.38 -8.75
C GLY A 75 -4.52 -10.00 -7.74
N PRO A 76 -3.74 -11.01 -8.16
CA PRO A 76 -2.76 -11.65 -7.29
C PRO A 76 -1.68 -10.64 -6.86
N LEU A 77 -1.03 -10.92 -5.72
CA LEU A 77 0.07 -10.10 -5.24
C LEU A 77 1.21 -10.08 -6.27
N LEU A 78 1.61 -8.88 -6.65
CA LEU A 78 2.82 -8.62 -7.41
C LEU A 78 3.89 -8.06 -6.48
N VAL A 79 5.16 -8.30 -6.79
CA VAL A 79 6.29 -7.68 -6.11
C VAL A 79 7.20 -7.02 -7.13
N ALA A 80 7.81 -5.91 -6.73
CA ALA A 80 8.77 -5.22 -7.57
C ALA A 80 10.09 -6.01 -7.62
N VAL A 81 10.70 -6.08 -8.80
CA VAL A 81 12.03 -6.66 -9.01
C VAL A 81 12.89 -5.64 -9.74
N ILE A 82 14.04 -5.31 -9.18
CA ILE A 82 14.98 -4.38 -9.79
C ILE A 82 16.01 -5.18 -10.59
N ASP A 83 16.20 -4.81 -11.86
CA ASP A 83 17.33 -5.29 -12.64
C ASP A 83 18.59 -4.57 -12.15
N GLU A 84 19.33 -5.25 -11.27
CA GLU A 84 20.49 -4.69 -10.58
C GLU A 84 21.63 -4.31 -11.54
N ALA A 85 21.73 -4.97 -12.68
CA ALA A 85 22.75 -4.66 -13.71
C ALA A 85 22.49 -3.29 -14.37
N HIS A 86 21.25 -2.85 -14.44
CA HIS A 86 20.86 -1.58 -15.05
C HIS A 86 20.58 -0.47 -14.02
N CYS A 87 20.50 -0.80 -12.75
CA CYS A 87 20.26 0.17 -11.69
C CYS A 87 21.43 1.15 -11.55
N ILE A 88 21.14 2.46 -11.62
CA ILE A 88 22.13 3.53 -11.50
C ILE A 88 22.28 4.11 -10.09
N GLY A 89 21.50 3.61 -9.13
CA GLY A 89 21.59 4.06 -7.74
C GLY A 89 21.05 5.48 -7.50
N CYS A 90 20.03 5.91 -8.23
CA CYS A 90 19.45 7.26 -8.13
C CYS A 90 18.64 7.50 -6.85
N THR A 91 18.25 6.45 -6.11
CA THR A 91 17.47 6.46 -4.87
C THR A 91 15.99 6.87 -5.01
N LEU A 92 15.48 7.20 -6.19
CA LEU A 92 14.10 7.65 -6.39
C LEU A 92 13.08 6.59 -5.99
N CYS A 93 13.34 5.31 -6.29
CA CYS A 93 12.49 4.20 -5.88
C CYS A 93 12.41 4.05 -4.36
N MET A 94 13.51 4.24 -3.64
CA MET A 94 13.54 4.21 -2.18
C MET A 94 12.68 5.32 -1.58
N LYS A 95 12.74 6.52 -2.18
CA LYS A 95 11.90 7.64 -1.75
C LYS A 95 10.41 7.40 -2.00
N ALA A 96 10.09 6.70 -3.09
CA ALA A 96 8.72 6.37 -3.46
C ALA A 96 8.13 5.22 -2.65
N CYS A 97 8.94 4.30 -2.13
CA CYS A 97 8.46 3.12 -1.41
C CYS A 97 7.82 3.50 -0.07
N PRO A 98 6.53 3.21 0.13
CA PRO A 98 5.82 3.62 1.34
C PRO A 98 6.15 2.78 2.58
N VAL A 99 6.83 1.65 2.41
CA VAL A 99 7.09 0.66 3.47
C VAL A 99 8.57 0.30 3.63
N ASP A 100 9.46 1.08 3.05
CA ASP A 100 10.91 0.84 3.11
C ASP A 100 11.34 -0.56 2.65
N ALA A 101 10.66 -1.09 1.63
CA ALA A 101 10.96 -2.42 1.09
C ALA A 101 12.15 -2.43 0.12
N ILE A 102 12.76 -1.29 -0.18
CA ILE A 102 13.88 -1.17 -1.10
C ILE A 102 15.12 -0.77 -0.33
N VAL A 103 16.19 -1.53 -0.49
CA VAL A 103 17.49 -1.28 0.14
C VAL A 103 18.54 -0.92 -0.91
N GLY A 104 19.44 -0.05 -0.54
CA GLY A 104 20.52 0.44 -1.41
C GLY A 104 21.08 1.76 -0.90
N ALA A 105 21.91 2.38 -1.69
CA ALA A 105 22.50 3.68 -1.38
C ALA A 105 22.74 4.48 -2.65
N ASN A 106 22.99 5.78 -2.50
CA ASN A 106 23.30 6.64 -3.63
C ASN A 106 24.49 6.11 -4.44
N LYS A 107 24.34 6.03 -5.75
CA LYS A 107 25.31 5.47 -6.70
C LYS A 107 25.68 4.00 -6.47
N ARG A 108 24.85 3.27 -5.76
CA ARG A 108 24.93 1.82 -5.57
C ARG A 108 23.64 1.17 -6.09
N MET A 109 23.74 -0.07 -6.53
CA MET A 109 22.55 -0.81 -6.95
C MET A 109 21.53 -0.93 -5.80
N HIS A 110 20.27 -1.02 -6.14
CA HIS A 110 19.19 -1.26 -5.20
C HIS A 110 18.59 -2.65 -5.38
N THR A 111 18.03 -3.20 -4.32
CA THR A 111 17.25 -4.42 -4.38
C THR A 111 15.97 -4.30 -3.57
N VAL A 112 14.96 -5.10 -3.92
CA VAL A 112 13.68 -5.12 -3.23
C VAL A 112 13.65 -6.29 -2.25
N LEU A 113 13.24 -6.01 -1.02
CA LEU A 113 12.90 -7.05 -0.05
C LEU A 113 11.50 -7.58 -0.38
N ALA A 114 11.43 -8.69 -1.09
CA ALA A 114 10.18 -9.23 -1.64
C ALA A 114 9.12 -9.47 -0.55
N ASP A 115 9.53 -9.93 0.64
CA ASP A 115 8.63 -10.17 1.78
C ASP A 115 8.03 -8.89 2.36
N TRP A 116 8.62 -7.74 2.09
CA TRP A 116 8.14 -6.44 2.56
C TRP A 116 7.39 -5.67 1.47
N CYS A 117 7.58 -6.02 0.22
CA CYS A 117 6.93 -5.36 -0.90
C CYS A 117 5.42 -5.57 -0.85
N THR A 118 4.67 -4.47 -0.97
CA THR A 118 3.20 -4.48 -0.93
C THR A 118 2.55 -4.58 -2.32
N GLY A 119 3.34 -4.55 -3.38
CA GLY A 119 2.84 -4.59 -4.75
C GLY A 119 2.22 -3.27 -5.23
N CYS A 120 2.53 -2.16 -4.58
CA CYS A 120 1.92 -0.85 -4.86
C CYS A 120 2.36 -0.20 -6.18
N ASP A 121 3.41 -0.68 -6.82
CA ASP A 121 4.06 -0.19 -8.05
C ASP A 121 4.55 1.28 -8.03
N LEU A 122 4.49 1.96 -6.90
CA LEU A 122 4.89 3.38 -6.78
C LEU A 122 6.36 3.65 -7.12
N CYS A 123 7.21 2.63 -7.07
CA CYS A 123 8.63 2.73 -7.42
C CYS A 123 8.91 2.68 -8.92
N VAL A 124 7.97 2.17 -9.72
CA VAL A 124 8.17 1.93 -11.17
C VAL A 124 8.30 3.24 -11.93
N ALA A 125 7.31 4.13 -11.80
CA ALA A 125 7.26 5.38 -12.56
C ALA A 125 8.47 6.32 -12.31
N PRO A 126 8.99 6.47 -11.07
CA PRO A 126 10.14 7.35 -10.84
C PRO A 126 11.48 6.82 -11.38
N CYS A 127 11.57 5.54 -11.74
CA CYS A 127 12.83 4.96 -12.22
C CYS A 127 13.21 5.54 -13.58
N PRO A 128 14.34 6.29 -13.69
CA PRO A 128 14.70 6.95 -14.94
C PRO A 128 15.27 6.02 -16.00
N VAL A 129 15.60 4.79 -15.64
CA VAL A 129 16.18 3.77 -16.55
C VAL A 129 15.27 2.56 -16.74
N ASP A 130 14.03 2.63 -16.25
CA ASP A 130 13.02 1.57 -16.40
C ASP A 130 13.51 0.17 -16.00
N CYS A 131 14.29 0.07 -14.94
CA CYS A 131 14.86 -1.19 -14.50
C CYS A 131 14.02 -1.93 -13.43
N ILE A 132 12.78 -1.52 -13.20
CA ILE A 132 11.89 -2.11 -12.19
C ILE A 132 10.67 -2.73 -12.87
N ASP A 133 10.50 -4.03 -12.67
CA ASP A 133 9.35 -4.79 -13.16
C ASP A 133 8.49 -5.28 -11.98
N MET A 134 7.18 -5.35 -12.19
CA MET A 134 6.28 -6.01 -11.26
C MET A 134 6.10 -7.47 -11.69
N ARG A 135 6.36 -8.41 -10.78
CA ARG A 135 6.28 -9.85 -11.04
C ARG A 135 5.38 -10.54 -10.03
N PRO A 136 4.71 -11.65 -10.42
CA PRO A 136 3.89 -12.42 -9.48
C PRO A 136 4.72 -12.87 -8.26
N ALA A 137 4.16 -12.67 -7.06
CA ALA A 137 4.73 -13.19 -5.83
C ALA A 137 4.37 -14.67 -5.65
N ALA A 138 5.25 -15.42 -4.99
CA ALA A 138 4.99 -16.83 -4.64
C ALA A 138 4.11 -16.99 -3.38
N ARG A 139 3.43 -15.92 -2.94
CA ARG A 139 2.63 -15.89 -1.72
C ARG A 139 1.36 -15.07 -1.89
N VAL A 140 0.42 -15.28 -0.99
CA VAL A 140 -0.83 -14.50 -0.91
C VAL A 140 -0.69 -13.45 0.19
N TRP A 141 -1.23 -12.25 -0.04
CA TRP A 141 -1.26 -11.18 0.96
C TRP A 141 -2.12 -11.60 2.15
N SER A 142 -1.55 -11.55 3.35
CA SER A 142 -2.20 -11.96 4.59
C SER A 142 -2.48 -10.77 5.51
N GLU A 143 -3.27 -11.00 6.55
CA GLU A 143 -3.48 -10.00 7.60
C GLU A 143 -2.17 -9.66 8.34
N ALA A 144 -1.30 -10.62 8.55
CA ALA A 144 0.03 -10.39 9.12
C ALA A 144 0.89 -9.49 8.23
N ASP A 145 0.82 -9.66 6.92
CA ASP A 145 1.47 -8.76 5.94
C ASP A 145 0.91 -7.34 6.05
N ALA A 146 -0.40 -7.20 6.16
CA ALA A 146 -1.06 -5.90 6.29
C ALA A 146 -0.61 -5.16 7.57
N GLN A 147 -0.57 -5.85 8.70
CA GLN A 147 -0.12 -5.28 9.98
C GLN A 147 1.36 -4.87 9.92
N ALA A 148 2.22 -5.71 9.36
CA ALA A 148 3.64 -5.42 9.19
C ALA A 148 3.85 -4.22 8.25
N ALA A 149 3.13 -4.16 7.14
CA ALA A 149 3.19 -3.05 6.20
C ALA A 149 2.73 -1.73 6.84
N ARG A 150 1.64 -1.74 7.61
CA ARG A 150 1.19 -0.57 8.38
C ARG A 150 2.29 -0.07 9.32
N GLN A 151 2.89 -0.96 10.08
CA GLN A 151 3.93 -0.61 11.04
C GLN A 151 5.15 0.01 10.36
N ARG A 152 5.62 -0.57 9.25
CA ARG A 152 6.73 -0.03 8.47
C ARG A 152 6.40 1.34 7.90
N HIS A 153 5.19 1.52 7.39
CA HIS A 153 4.73 2.80 6.87
C HIS A 153 4.72 3.88 7.96
N GLN A 154 4.21 3.58 9.15
CA GLN A 154 4.20 4.49 10.29
C GLN A 154 5.62 4.86 10.73
N GLN A 155 6.53 3.90 10.80
CA GLN A 155 7.93 4.12 11.14
C GLN A 155 8.62 5.03 10.10
N ARG A 156 8.35 4.76 8.82
CA ARG A 156 8.85 5.60 7.72
C ARG A 156 8.32 7.03 7.82
N GLN A 157 7.04 7.21 8.03
CA GLN A 157 6.45 8.55 8.18
C GLN A 157 7.05 9.30 9.37
N ALA A 158 7.27 8.62 10.49
CA ALA A 158 7.88 9.22 11.68
C ALA A 158 9.33 9.66 11.42
N ARG A 159 10.09 8.89 10.63
CA ARG A 159 11.46 9.23 10.24
C ARG A 159 11.48 10.46 9.30
N VAL A 160 10.68 10.43 8.23
CA VAL A 160 10.63 11.51 7.22
C VAL A 160 10.20 12.85 7.82
N ARG A 161 9.35 12.85 8.86
CA ARG A 161 8.97 14.09 9.54
C ARG A 161 10.10 14.71 10.39
N ARG A 162 11.15 13.96 10.67
CA ARG A 162 12.32 14.45 11.46
C ARG A 162 13.45 14.99 10.59
N GLU A 163 13.41 14.70 9.29
CA GLU A 163 14.35 15.20 8.28
C GLU A 163 13.92 16.59 7.77
#